data_5fccdf7e071627cc8586f9050d4490b3
#
_entry.id   5fccdf7e071627cc8586f9050d4490b3
#
_cell.length_a   1.000
_cell.length_b   1.000
_cell.length_c   1.000
_cell.angle_alpha   90.00
_cell.angle_beta   90.00
_cell.angle_gamma   90.00
#
_symmetry.space_group_name_H-M   'P 1'
#
loop_
_entity.id
_entity.type
_entity.pdbx_description
1 polymer ?
#
loop_
_entity_poly.entity_id
_entity_poly.type
_entity_poly.pdbx_seq_one_letter_code
_entity_poly.pdbx_strand_id
1 'polypeptide(L)'
;MGFMGFSRTQSIYVALSPEHIWDLLTDPHAWVQFDDQLQHFSPEAMAGNRLDVGDRVKVVPKALLRGFLHAATAPAATIVTVEPEHELAWRQDQPGGHTKQRWMLEPADDNGTTLTRHIEVVGPLAAPLGAALAAPLTADLGVVGARMMRMASDGPDREQPLNIIAGGSGYLGSRLATRLLASGQRAVVLTRSPKTDAPYPQVRWGADDLEPLHEQLLDDAGFNIINLVGKRIGNKLTAQEIQKLTASRVEPLATLRAAVERAQAQGGKLHRWIQGSAVPLWHPESTREFTETTSPTAAQDGAQGMGQIVSDWETAAPEGATMLRTGVVIGQATEITYGLTAMALSRTRPSVDGYLPWIHEDDWVRLVQHLLSMSSPPETVVAVAPQQTRLSEAIHALAPGLGTRTIPLPTLLLRTGMTLIGMEPGMLLGSTRARSEIVEELGFEFRFPTIAQAADAVRV
;
A
#
# COMPACT_ATOMS: atom_id res chain seq x y z
N MET A 1 -15.79 1.88 34.28
CA MET A 1 -14.60 2.42 33.55
C MET A 1 -14.23 1.38 32.53
N GLY A 2 -14.61 1.56 31.24
CA GLY A 2 -14.20 0.68 30.18
C GLY A 2 -12.69 0.82 30.00
N PHE A 3 -11.96 -0.28 30.08
CA PHE A 3 -10.54 -0.28 29.72
C PHE A 3 -10.43 0.14 28.25
N MET A 4 -9.78 1.26 28.00
CA MET A 4 -9.51 1.69 26.64
C MET A 4 -8.49 0.70 26.07
N GLY A 5 -8.91 -0.07 25.08
CA GLY A 5 -8.06 -0.98 24.30
C GLY A 5 -7.76 -0.37 22.96
N PHE A 6 -6.65 -0.78 22.35
CA PHE A 6 -6.36 -0.57 20.95
C PHE A 6 -6.46 -1.92 20.25
N SER A 7 -7.11 -1.99 19.10
CA SER A 7 -7.13 -3.21 18.29
C SER A 7 -6.97 -2.89 16.82
N ARG A 8 -6.36 -3.82 16.08
CA ARG A 8 -6.17 -3.72 14.64
C ARG A 8 -6.24 -5.08 13.97
N THR A 9 -6.95 -5.11 12.84
CA THR A 9 -7.09 -6.31 12.01
C THR A 9 -6.60 -6.01 10.60
N GLN A 10 -5.86 -6.94 10.03
CA GLN A 10 -5.44 -6.93 8.63
C GLN A 10 -5.67 -8.31 8.03
N SER A 11 -6.11 -8.37 6.79
CA SER A 11 -6.31 -9.63 6.07
C SER A 11 -5.69 -9.54 4.68
N ILE A 12 -5.13 -10.65 4.23
CA ILE A 12 -4.55 -10.81 2.90
C ILE A 12 -4.88 -12.19 2.36
N TYR A 13 -5.10 -12.29 1.06
CA TYR A 13 -5.09 -13.57 0.36
C TYR A 13 -3.64 -14.04 0.14
N VAL A 14 -3.38 -15.32 0.40
CA VAL A 14 -2.12 -16.02 0.13
C VAL A 14 -2.45 -17.29 -0.65
N ALA A 15 -1.79 -17.50 -1.79
CA ALA A 15 -2.01 -18.67 -2.65
C ALA A 15 -1.31 -19.93 -2.12
N LEU A 16 -1.47 -20.20 -0.83
CA LEU A 16 -1.03 -21.40 -0.12
C LEU A 16 -2.22 -22.01 0.61
N SER A 17 -2.29 -23.34 0.68
CA SER A 17 -3.30 -24.02 1.48
C SER A 17 -3.18 -23.67 2.96
N PRO A 18 -4.29 -23.76 3.73
CA PRO A 18 -4.23 -23.55 5.18
C PRO A 18 -3.20 -24.45 5.87
N GLU A 19 -3.03 -25.69 5.42
CA GLU A 19 -2.02 -26.64 5.93
C GLU A 19 -0.59 -26.10 5.80
N HIS A 20 -0.21 -25.57 4.62
CA HIS A 20 1.13 -25.01 4.40
C HIS A 20 1.39 -23.77 5.28
N ILE A 21 0.41 -22.88 5.39
CA ILE A 21 0.54 -21.70 6.27
C ILE A 21 0.61 -22.14 7.73
N TRP A 22 -0.19 -23.14 8.12
CA TRP A 22 -0.20 -23.68 9.48
C TRP A 22 1.16 -24.27 9.87
N ASP A 23 1.79 -24.97 8.95
CA ASP A 23 3.14 -25.50 9.15
C ASP A 23 4.16 -24.40 9.42
N LEU A 24 4.08 -23.28 8.71
CA LEU A 24 4.94 -22.11 8.96
C LEU A 24 4.61 -21.41 10.28
N LEU A 25 3.33 -21.25 10.62
CA LEU A 25 2.91 -20.57 11.86
C LEU A 25 3.27 -21.37 13.11
N THR A 26 3.25 -22.69 13.04
CA THR A 26 3.58 -23.55 14.20
C THR A 26 5.06 -23.86 14.34
N ASP A 27 5.88 -23.57 13.33
CA ASP A 27 7.34 -23.68 13.41
C ASP A 27 7.95 -22.42 14.06
N PRO A 28 8.48 -22.48 15.29
CA PRO A 28 9.05 -21.31 15.96
C PRO A 28 10.28 -20.73 15.24
N HIS A 29 10.94 -21.49 14.37
CA HIS A 29 12.13 -21.05 13.64
C HIS A 29 11.82 -20.36 12.31
N ALA A 30 10.60 -20.50 11.81
CA ALA A 30 10.15 -19.87 10.57
C ALA A 30 9.82 -18.36 10.73
N TRP A 31 9.40 -17.93 11.91
CA TRP A 31 8.80 -16.61 12.17
C TRP A 31 9.64 -15.44 11.67
N VAL A 32 10.91 -15.36 12.01
CA VAL A 32 11.81 -14.25 11.61
C VAL A 32 12.13 -14.26 10.11
N GLN A 33 11.79 -15.34 9.40
CA GLN A 33 12.00 -15.45 7.96
C GLN A 33 10.84 -14.82 7.18
N PHE A 34 9.59 -15.01 7.64
CA PHE A 34 8.43 -14.46 6.97
C PHE A 34 7.90 -13.15 7.58
N ASP A 35 7.98 -12.93 8.89
CA ASP A 35 7.57 -11.68 9.54
C ASP A 35 8.78 -10.77 9.80
N ASP A 36 9.03 -9.82 8.92
CA ASP A 36 10.15 -8.88 9.03
C ASP A 36 9.98 -7.82 10.12
N GLN A 37 8.82 -7.76 10.75
CA GLN A 37 8.58 -6.87 11.88
C GLN A 37 9.10 -7.46 13.19
N LEU A 38 9.44 -8.74 13.20
CA LEU A 38 10.05 -9.40 14.33
C LEU A 38 11.57 -9.33 14.26
N GLN A 39 12.19 -8.86 15.33
CA GLN A 39 13.62 -8.97 15.55
C GLN A 39 13.98 -10.38 16.07
N HIS A 40 13.07 -10.95 16.87
CA HIS A 40 13.30 -12.22 17.53
C HIS A 40 11.97 -12.93 17.79
N PHE A 41 11.95 -14.22 17.48
CA PHE A 41 10.92 -15.16 17.87
C PHE A 41 11.62 -16.47 18.20
N SER A 42 11.58 -16.88 19.46
CA SER A 42 12.26 -18.11 19.88
C SER A 42 11.57 -18.78 21.05
N PRO A 43 11.63 -20.11 21.11
CA PRO A 43 11.15 -20.84 22.26
C PRO A 43 11.89 -20.43 23.54
N GLU A 44 11.16 -20.27 24.64
CA GLU A 44 11.70 -20.17 25.99
C GLU A 44 11.42 -21.46 26.75
N ALA A 45 10.23 -22.06 26.59
CA ALA A 45 9.84 -23.36 27.09
C ALA A 45 8.80 -23.97 26.14
N MET A 46 9.07 -25.08 25.55
CA MET A 46 8.19 -25.85 24.66
C MET A 46 8.18 -27.32 25.04
N ALA A 47 7.01 -27.95 24.86
CA ALA A 47 6.84 -29.39 25.08
C ALA A 47 7.25 -30.22 23.86
N GLY A 48 7.27 -29.65 22.67
CA GLY A 48 7.53 -30.32 21.39
C GLY A 48 8.29 -29.46 20.38
N ASN A 49 8.31 -29.91 19.12
CA ASN A 49 8.97 -29.19 18.02
C ASN A 49 8.05 -28.17 17.31
N ARG A 50 6.77 -28.18 17.60
CA ARG A 50 5.76 -27.28 17.09
C ARG A 50 5.13 -26.54 18.26
N LEU A 51 4.64 -25.31 18.01
CA LEU A 51 3.96 -24.52 19.03
C LEU A 51 2.68 -25.20 19.50
N ASP A 52 2.47 -25.26 20.82
CA ASP A 52 1.26 -25.78 21.45
C ASP A 52 0.79 -24.87 22.59
N VAL A 53 -0.45 -25.06 23.03
CA VAL A 53 -1.05 -24.27 24.11
C VAL A 53 -0.23 -24.40 25.40
N GLY A 54 0.09 -23.27 26.00
CA GLY A 54 0.94 -23.19 27.20
C GLY A 54 2.42 -23.00 26.92
N ASP A 55 2.88 -23.20 25.68
CA ASP A 55 4.27 -22.93 25.32
C ASP A 55 4.61 -21.46 25.53
N ARG A 56 5.85 -21.20 25.93
CA ARG A 56 6.37 -19.85 26.12
C ARG A 56 7.39 -19.51 25.06
N VAL A 57 7.16 -18.36 24.42
CA VAL A 57 8.01 -17.84 23.34
C VAL A 57 8.44 -16.40 23.62
N LYS A 58 9.66 -16.07 23.27
CA LYS A 58 10.11 -14.67 23.25
C LYS A 58 9.75 -14.04 21.91
N VAL A 59 8.87 -13.04 21.95
CA VAL A 59 8.43 -12.27 20.79
C VAL A 59 8.94 -10.84 20.95
N VAL A 60 9.89 -10.42 20.10
CA VAL A 60 10.49 -9.09 20.15
C VAL A 60 10.29 -8.42 18.81
N PRO A 61 9.43 -7.39 18.72
CA PRO A 61 9.29 -6.59 17.51
C PRO A 61 10.58 -5.80 17.19
N LYS A 62 10.85 -5.54 15.93
CA LYS A 62 11.87 -4.57 15.52
C LYS A 62 11.52 -3.19 16.07
N ALA A 63 12.39 -2.67 16.88
CA ALA A 63 12.17 -1.64 17.87
C ALA A 63 11.40 -0.39 17.44
N LEU A 64 10.40 -0.06 18.21
CA LEU A 64 9.76 1.25 18.28
C LEU A 64 10.68 2.35 18.82
N LEU A 65 11.62 2.00 19.67
CA LEU A 65 12.60 2.90 20.30
C LEU A 65 13.94 2.20 20.19
N ARG A 66 14.75 2.58 19.21
CA ARG A 66 16.10 2.05 18.95
C ARG A 66 16.80 1.60 20.23
N GLY A 67 16.75 0.29 20.54
CA GLY A 67 17.55 -0.34 21.58
C GLY A 67 16.97 -0.39 23.01
N PHE A 68 15.77 0.11 23.29
CA PHE A 68 15.22 0.12 24.66
C PHE A 68 14.61 -1.23 25.14
N LEU A 69 14.24 -2.12 24.23
CA LEU A 69 13.81 -3.47 24.58
C LEU A 69 14.83 -4.49 24.05
N HIS A 70 15.76 -4.89 24.90
CA HIS A 70 16.60 -6.04 24.61
C HIS A 70 15.77 -7.33 24.69
N ALA A 71 16.02 -8.26 23.77
CA ALA A 71 15.40 -9.59 23.80
C ALA A 71 15.48 -10.28 25.18
N ALA A 72 16.53 -9.99 25.94
CA ALA A 72 16.75 -10.51 27.30
C ALA A 72 15.73 -9.99 28.33
N THR A 73 15.15 -8.81 28.13
CA THR A 73 14.24 -8.16 29.11
C THR A 73 12.79 -8.15 28.66
N ALA A 74 12.51 -8.54 27.40
CA ALA A 74 11.15 -8.67 26.92
C ALA A 74 10.43 -9.81 27.68
N PRO A 75 9.20 -9.56 28.20
CA PRO A 75 8.42 -10.63 28.81
C PRO A 75 8.10 -11.71 27.77
N ALA A 76 8.09 -12.98 28.18
CA ALA A 76 7.68 -14.06 27.30
C ALA A 76 6.19 -13.96 26.96
N ALA A 77 5.83 -14.27 25.75
CA ALA A 77 4.46 -14.51 25.34
C ALA A 77 4.09 -15.97 25.63
N THR A 78 2.85 -16.21 26.02
CA THR A 78 2.30 -17.56 26.19
C THR A 78 1.37 -17.86 25.03
N ILE A 79 1.52 -19.01 24.39
CA ILE A 79 0.59 -19.50 23.37
C ILE A 79 -0.73 -19.85 24.07
N VAL A 80 -1.81 -19.20 23.67
CA VAL A 80 -3.14 -19.31 24.32
C VAL A 80 -4.17 -20.03 23.46
N THR A 81 -3.96 -20.10 22.14
CA THR A 81 -4.85 -20.81 21.20
C THR A 81 -4.00 -21.50 20.16
N VAL A 82 -4.30 -22.77 19.91
CA VAL A 82 -3.77 -23.58 18.81
C VAL A 82 -4.94 -24.39 18.27
N GLU A 83 -5.60 -23.88 17.24
CA GLU A 83 -6.68 -24.55 16.52
C GLU A 83 -6.12 -24.90 15.13
N PRO A 84 -5.84 -26.19 14.84
CA PRO A 84 -5.17 -26.60 13.62
C PRO A 84 -5.83 -26.00 12.36
N GLU A 85 -5.02 -25.38 11.50
CA GLU A 85 -5.41 -24.74 10.23
C GLU A 85 -6.45 -23.59 10.36
N HIS A 86 -6.75 -23.14 11.60
CA HIS A 86 -7.73 -22.09 11.86
C HIS A 86 -7.17 -20.91 12.65
N GLU A 87 -6.59 -21.14 13.85
CA GLU A 87 -6.11 -20.05 14.68
C GLU A 87 -4.87 -20.43 15.50
N LEU A 88 -3.86 -19.56 15.42
CA LEU A 88 -2.76 -19.49 16.37
C LEU A 88 -2.81 -18.15 17.10
N ALA A 89 -2.78 -18.17 18.45
CA ALA A 89 -2.77 -16.94 19.22
C ALA A 89 -1.80 -17.02 20.40
N TRP A 90 -1.20 -15.87 20.71
CA TRP A 90 -0.41 -15.71 21.93
C TRP A 90 -0.78 -14.44 22.66
N ARG A 91 -0.46 -14.43 23.95
CA ARG A 91 -0.64 -13.32 24.86
C ARG A 91 0.69 -12.97 25.53
N GLN A 92 1.04 -11.70 25.57
CA GLN A 92 2.20 -11.18 26.24
C GLN A 92 1.74 -10.21 27.34
N ASP A 93 1.90 -10.61 28.60
CA ASP A 93 1.52 -9.78 29.73
C ASP A 93 2.58 -8.70 29.99
N GLN A 94 2.11 -7.52 30.35
CA GLN A 94 2.90 -6.31 30.63
C GLN A 94 2.37 -5.66 31.93
N PRO A 95 3.16 -4.84 32.63
CA PRO A 95 2.66 -4.13 33.80
C PRO A 95 1.39 -3.30 33.48
N GLY A 96 0.28 -3.71 34.09
CA GLY A 96 -1.01 -3.05 33.94
C GLY A 96 -1.83 -3.41 32.69
N GLY A 97 -1.38 -4.39 31.89
CA GLY A 97 -2.13 -4.79 30.68
C GLY A 97 -1.53 -5.99 29.95
N HIS A 98 -1.91 -6.16 28.71
CA HIS A 98 -1.38 -7.21 27.85
C HIS A 98 -1.50 -6.85 26.37
N THR A 99 -0.70 -7.50 25.55
CA THR A 99 -0.87 -7.56 24.11
C THR A 99 -1.29 -8.97 23.72
N LYS A 100 -2.34 -9.11 22.91
CA LYS A 100 -2.76 -10.38 22.32
C LYS A 100 -2.62 -10.27 20.80
N GLN A 101 -2.06 -11.30 20.19
CA GLN A 101 -1.96 -11.41 18.74
C GLN A 101 -2.59 -12.71 18.29
N ARG A 102 -3.41 -12.64 17.26
CA ARG A 102 -4.12 -13.76 16.66
C ARG A 102 -3.80 -13.83 15.17
N TRP A 103 -3.55 -15.04 14.70
CA TRP A 103 -3.38 -15.36 13.29
C TRP A 103 -4.46 -16.36 12.93
N MET A 104 -5.35 -15.95 12.05
CA MET A 104 -6.52 -16.72 11.65
C MET A 104 -6.42 -17.07 10.18
N LEU A 105 -6.80 -18.30 9.84
CA LEU A 105 -6.77 -18.86 8.50
C LEU A 105 -8.20 -19.20 8.08
N GLU A 106 -8.61 -18.69 6.94
CA GLU A 106 -9.88 -19.02 6.31
C GLU A 106 -9.60 -19.56 4.90
N PRO A 107 -9.99 -20.83 4.60
CA PRO A 107 -9.82 -21.39 3.26
C PRO A 107 -10.51 -20.53 2.21
N ALA A 108 -9.87 -20.35 1.05
CA ALA A 108 -10.45 -19.72 -0.14
C ALA A 108 -10.78 -20.76 -1.21
N ASP A 109 -11.67 -20.42 -2.16
CA ASP A 109 -12.23 -21.36 -3.14
C ASP A 109 -11.19 -21.97 -4.09
N ASP A 110 -10.05 -21.33 -4.28
CA ASP A 110 -8.97 -21.70 -5.20
C ASP A 110 -7.79 -22.41 -4.53
N ASN A 111 -8.03 -23.06 -3.39
CA ASN A 111 -7.02 -23.71 -2.56
C ASN A 111 -6.01 -22.74 -1.92
N GLY A 112 -6.30 -21.46 -1.95
CA GLY A 112 -5.56 -20.44 -1.19
C GLY A 112 -6.15 -20.23 0.19
N THR A 113 -5.63 -19.24 0.90
CA THR A 113 -6.03 -18.92 2.28
C THR A 113 -6.15 -17.42 2.48
N THR A 114 -7.22 -16.96 3.09
CA THR A 114 -7.28 -15.62 3.69
C THR A 114 -6.59 -15.66 5.04
N LEU A 115 -5.38 -15.10 5.09
CA LEU A 115 -4.59 -14.94 6.32
C LEU A 115 -4.97 -13.63 6.99
N THR A 116 -5.47 -13.71 8.22
CA THR A 116 -5.85 -12.54 9.04
C THR A 116 -4.97 -12.46 10.28
N ARG A 117 -4.38 -11.28 10.50
CA ARG A 117 -3.67 -10.93 11.73
C ARG A 117 -4.48 -9.91 12.52
N HIS A 118 -4.79 -10.24 13.76
CA HIS A 118 -5.45 -9.35 14.71
C HIS A 118 -4.54 -9.08 15.90
N ILE A 119 -4.34 -7.81 16.23
CA ILE A 119 -3.56 -7.38 17.40
C ILE A 119 -4.45 -6.57 18.31
N GLU A 120 -4.42 -6.89 19.60
CA GLU A 120 -5.11 -6.18 20.67
C GLU A 120 -4.11 -5.76 21.73
N VAL A 121 -4.17 -4.50 22.16
CA VAL A 121 -3.40 -3.96 23.29
C VAL A 121 -4.39 -3.46 24.34
N VAL A 122 -4.32 -4.00 25.54
CA VAL A 122 -5.21 -3.66 26.66
C VAL A 122 -4.38 -3.14 27.81
N GLY A 123 -4.81 -2.02 28.40
CA GLY A 123 -4.17 -1.43 29.56
C GLY A 123 -4.20 0.10 29.57
N PRO A 124 -3.73 0.76 30.64
CA PRO A 124 -3.81 2.22 30.79
C PRO A 124 -2.98 2.99 29.74
N LEU A 125 -1.98 2.33 29.13
CA LEU A 125 -1.16 2.89 28.04
C LEU A 125 -1.67 2.52 26.66
N ALA A 126 -2.71 1.70 26.53
CA ALA A 126 -3.25 1.24 25.25
C ALA A 126 -3.75 2.39 24.37
N ALA A 127 -4.43 3.39 24.95
CA ALA A 127 -4.94 4.52 24.21
C ALA A 127 -3.83 5.47 23.68
N PRO A 128 -2.84 5.90 24.49
CA PRO A 128 -1.79 6.80 24.00
C PRO A 128 -0.66 6.10 23.25
N LEU A 129 -0.38 4.82 23.52
CA LEU A 129 0.76 4.11 22.97
C LEU A 129 0.39 2.84 22.18
N GLY A 130 -0.88 2.41 22.23
CA GLY A 130 -1.31 1.16 21.57
C GLY A 130 -0.99 1.15 20.08
N ALA A 131 -1.28 2.25 19.40
CA ALA A 131 -0.93 2.43 18.01
C ALA A 131 0.58 2.37 17.76
N ALA A 132 1.37 3.05 18.58
CA ALA A 132 2.82 3.06 18.46
C ALA A 132 3.43 1.67 18.77
N LEU A 133 2.85 0.92 19.71
CA LEU A 133 3.30 -0.43 20.06
C LEU A 133 2.85 -1.48 19.02
N ALA A 134 1.66 -1.30 18.44
CA ALA A 134 1.10 -2.23 17.46
C ALA A 134 1.51 -1.88 16.03
N ALA A 135 1.84 -0.62 15.71
CA ALA A 135 2.17 -0.19 14.35
C ALA A 135 3.26 -1.03 13.66
N PRO A 136 4.38 -1.37 14.29
CA PRO A 136 5.38 -2.24 13.67
C PRO A 136 4.83 -3.63 13.36
N LEU A 137 4.00 -4.18 14.26
CA LEU A 137 3.43 -5.52 14.12
C LEU A 137 2.26 -5.58 13.13
N THR A 138 1.73 -4.42 12.73
CA THR A 138 0.67 -4.29 11.75
C THR A 138 1.13 -3.71 10.41
N ALA A 139 2.44 -3.57 10.22
CA ALA A 139 3.00 -3.22 8.92
C ALA A 139 2.57 -4.25 7.85
N ASP A 140 2.77 -3.91 6.62
CA ASP A 140 2.24 -4.62 5.45
C ASP A 140 2.21 -6.15 5.55
N LEU A 141 1.02 -6.72 5.77
CA LEU A 141 0.83 -8.18 5.82
C LEU A 141 1.16 -8.83 4.45
N GLY A 142 1.18 -8.05 3.36
CA GLY A 142 1.62 -8.50 2.05
C GLY A 142 3.08 -8.97 2.03
N VAL A 143 3.94 -8.35 2.83
CA VAL A 143 5.34 -8.79 2.99
C VAL A 143 5.39 -10.18 3.60
N VAL A 144 4.56 -10.45 4.60
CA VAL A 144 4.44 -11.77 5.24
C VAL A 144 4.00 -12.82 4.21
N GLY A 145 2.89 -12.55 3.50
CA GLY A 145 2.39 -13.47 2.46
C GLY A 145 3.40 -13.73 1.34
N ALA A 146 4.06 -12.68 0.82
CA ALA A 146 5.09 -12.83 -0.21
C ALA A 146 6.28 -13.68 0.25
N ARG A 147 6.68 -13.57 1.51
CA ARG A 147 7.77 -14.37 2.07
C ARG A 147 7.34 -15.80 2.34
N MET A 148 6.11 -16.02 2.84
CA MET A 148 5.55 -17.38 2.98
C MET A 148 5.52 -18.09 1.62
N MET A 149 5.06 -17.42 0.56
CA MET A 149 5.12 -17.97 -0.81
C MET A 149 6.53 -18.35 -1.25
N ARG A 150 7.54 -17.55 -0.91
CA ARG A 150 8.95 -17.84 -1.24
C ARG A 150 9.52 -19.00 -0.45
N MET A 151 8.98 -19.29 0.73
CA MET A 151 9.40 -20.45 1.56
C MET A 151 8.70 -21.73 1.10
N ALA A 152 7.58 -21.64 0.40
CA ALA A 152 6.89 -22.77 -0.19
C ALA A 152 7.72 -23.38 -1.32
N SER A 153 7.75 -24.72 -1.41
CA SER A 153 8.56 -25.45 -2.38
C SER A 153 8.18 -25.22 -3.83
N ASP A 154 6.91 -24.88 -4.10
CA ASP A 154 6.37 -24.80 -5.46
C ASP A 154 6.58 -23.45 -6.13
N GLY A 155 6.77 -22.37 -5.35
CA GLY A 155 6.96 -21.01 -5.89
C GLY A 155 5.83 -20.54 -6.82
N PRO A 156 5.95 -19.37 -7.44
CA PRO A 156 4.96 -18.89 -8.40
C PRO A 156 4.98 -19.69 -9.70
N ASP A 157 3.80 -19.92 -10.27
CA ASP A 157 3.60 -20.63 -11.54
C ASP A 157 4.37 -19.94 -12.68
N ARG A 158 5.32 -20.67 -13.28
CA ARG A 158 6.19 -20.17 -14.35
C ARG A 158 5.48 -20.00 -15.71
N GLU A 159 4.29 -20.55 -15.87
CA GLU A 159 3.48 -20.37 -17.08
C GLU A 159 2.73 -19.03 -17.09
N GLN A 160 2.62 -18.36 -15.93
CA GLN A 160 2.02 -17.04 -15.84
C GLN A 160 2.98 -15.93 -16.31
N PRO A 161 2.46 -14.86 -16.95
CA PRO A 161 3.26 -13.72 -17.35
C PRO A 161 4.00 -13.07 -16.17
N LEU A 162 5.22 -12.61 -16.41
CA LEU A 162 6.00 -11.88 -15.41
C LEU A 162 5.50 -10.44 -15.26
N ASN A 163 5.10 -10.05 -14.06
CA ASN A 163 4.72 -8.66 -13.76
C ASN A 163 5.97 -7.82 -13.45
N ILE A 164 6.36 -6.94 -14.35
CA ILE A 164 7.53 -6.07 -14.24
C ILE A 164 7.08 -4.70 -13.74
N ILE A 165 7.48 -4.31 -12.52
CA ILE A 165 7.03 -3.11 -11.84
C ILE A 165 8.14 -2.06 -11.83
N ALA A 166 8.07 -1.11 -12.73
CA ALA A 166 8.95 0.07 -12.74
C ALA A 166 8.46 1.09 -11.69
N GLY A 167 9.37 1.58 -10.82
CA GLY A 167 8.99 2.35 -9.64
C GLY A 167 8.48 1.51 -8.47
N GLY A 168 8.68 0.19 -8.53
CA GLY A 168 8.22 -0.77 -7.55
C GLY A 168 8.85 -0.65 -6.15
N SER A 169 9.93 0.11 -5.99
CA SER A 169 10.48 0.45 -4.67
C SER A 169 9.73 1.59 -3.96
N GLY A 170 8.79 2.23 -4.64
CA GLY A 170 7.89 3.24 -4.07
C GLY A 170 6.76 2.60 -3.26
N TYR A 171 5.95 3.45 -2.58
CA TYR A 171 4.87 2.99 -1.70
C TYR A 171 3.89 2.01 -2.38
N LEU A 172 3.25 2.43 -3.46
CA LEU A 172 2.27 1.59 -4.17
C LEU A 172 2.92 0.41 -4.90
N GLY A 173 4.08 0.64 -5.52
CA GLY A 173 4.77 -0.42 -6.25
C GLY A 173 5.24 -1.55 -5.35
N SER A 174 5.73 -1.25 -4.16
CA SER A 174 6.14 -2.24 -3.17
C SER A 174 4.94 -3.06 -2.67
N ARG A 175 3.81 -2.41 -2.38
CA ARG A 175 2.57 -3.11 -1.98
C ARG A 175 2.02 -3.98 -3.10
N LEU A 176 2.02 -3.48 -4.33
CA LEU A 176 1.61 -4.28 -5.49
C LEU A 176 2.49 -5.52 -5.66
N ALA A 177 3.83 -5.35 -5.61
CA ALA A 177 4.76 -6.46 -5.75
C ALA A 177 4.52 -7.56 -4.69
N THR A 178 4.36 -7.17 -3.42
CA THR A 178 4.11 -8.14 -2.34
C THR A 178 2.76 -8.83 -2.46
N ARG A 179 1.71 -8.12 -2.91
CA ARG A 179 0.38 -8.71 -3.12
C ARG A 179 0.35 -9.67 -4.31
N LEU A 180 0.99 -9.31 -5.43
CA LEU A 180 1.14 -10.21 -6.58
C LEU A 180 1.85 -11.51 -6.17
N LEU A 181 2.97 -11.40 -5.46
CA LEU A 181 3.70 -12.58 -4.98
C LEU A 181 2.89 -13.39 -3.98
N ALA A 182 2.20 -12.76 -3.04
CA ALA A 182 1.33 -13.45 -2.08
C ALA A 182 0.19 -14.20 -2.77
N SER A 183 -0.34 -13.66 -3.88
CA SER A 183 -1.37 -14.32 -4.69
C SER A 183 -0.81 -15.34 -5.71
N GLY A 184 0.44 -15.77 -5.56
CA GLY A 184 1.04 -16.78 -6.43
C GLY A 184 1.45 -16.27 -7.81
N GLN A 185 1.34 -14.97 -8.06
CA GLN A 185 1.74 -14.38 -9.33
C GLN A 185 3.23 -14.04 -9.34
N ARG A 186 3.84 -14.10 -10.52
CA ARG A 186 5.23 -13.71 -10.72
C ARG A 186 5.36 -12.20 -10.74
N ALA A 187 6.30 -11.65 -9.98
CA ALA A 187 6.57 -10.22 -9.98
C ALA A 187 8.06 -9.92 -9.76
N VAL A 188 8.55 -8.88 -10.44
CA VAL A 188 9.89 -8.32 -10.27
C VAL A 188 9.84 -6.80 -10.23
N VAL A 189 10.62 -6.22 -9.35
CA VAL A 189 10.69 -4.76 -9.17
C VAL A 189 11.93 -4.20 -9.86
N LEU A 190 11.73 -3.24 -10.75
CA LEU A 190 12.82 -2.48 -11.32
C LEU A 190 13.28 -1.38 -10.37
N THR A 191 14.57 -1.38 -10.04
CA THR A 191 15.15 -0.39 -9.11
C THR A 191 16.57 -0.01 -9.52
N ARG A 192 16.97 1.23 -9.22
CA ARG A 192 18.36 1.71 -9.40
C ARG A 192 19.31 1.17 -8.34
N SER A 193 18.76 0.80 -7.18
CA SER A 193 19.54 0.39 -6.00
C SER A 193 18.88 -0.83 -5.35
N PRO A 194 19.15 -2.06 -5.83
CA PRO A 194 18.62 -3.27 -5.23
C PRO A 194 19.03 -3.40 -3.76
N LYS A 195 18.12 -3.90 -2.94
CA LYS A 195 18.31 -4.16 -1.51
C LYS A 195 18.27 -5.66 -1.25
N THR A 196 19.18 -6.14 -0.43
CA THR A 196 19.30 -7.58 -0.11
C THR A 196 18.15 -8.12 0.73
N ASP A 197 17.48 -7.25 1.50
CA ASP A 197 16.38 -7.59 2.41
C ASP A 197 14.98 -7.34 1.82
N ALA A 198 14.90 -6.98 0.54
CA ALA A 198 13.62 -6.74 -0.11
C ALA A 198 12.73 -7.99 -0.11
N PRO A 199 11.42 -7.83 0.13
CA PRO A 199 10.49 -8.96 0.17
C PRO A 199 10.12 -9.51 -1.21
N TYR A 200 10.61 -8.91 -2.29
CA TYR A 200 10.35 -9.25 -3.68
C TYR A 200 11.65 -9.28 -4.50
N PRO A 201 11.68 -10.04 -5.61
CA PRO A 201 12.78 -10.02 -6.57
C PRO A 201 12.99 -8.61 -7.12
N GLN A 202 14.24 -8.25 -7.34
CA GLN A 202 14.63 -6.95 -7.88
C GLN A 202 15.58 -7.09 -9.04
N VAL A 203 15.39 -6.25 -10.04
CA VAL A 203 16.28 -6.10 -11.19
C VAL A 203 16.80 -4.67 -11.19
N ARG A 204 18.13 -4.54 -11.27
CA ARG A 204 18.74 -3.24 -11.47
C ARG A 204 18.46 -2.75 -12.89
N TRP A 205 18.07 -1.49 -13.02
CA TRP A 205 17.87 -0.86 -14.30
C TRP A 205 18.21 0.63 -14.27
N GLY A 206 18.58 1.16 -15.43
CA GLY A 206 18.87 2.58 -15.66
C GLY A 206 19.26 2.77 -17.11
N ALA A 207 19.41 4.02 -17.57
CA ALA A 207 19.80 4.32 -18.94
C ALA A 207 21.14 3.69 -19.35
N ASP A 208 22.02 3.47 -18.37
CA ASP A 208 23.39 2.96 -18.59
C ASP A 208 23.48 1.43 -18.50
N ASP A 209 22.41 0.73 -18.03
CA ASP A 209 22.44 -0.72 -17.81
C ASP A 209 21.02 -1.30 -17.99
N LEU A 210 20.73 -1.74 -19.21
CA LEU A 210 19.43 -2.31 -19.58
C LEU A 210 19.46 -3.83 -19.79
N GLU A 211 20.60 -4.47 -19.76
CA GLU A 211 20.71 -5.90 -20.04
C GLU A 211 19.96 -6.76 -19.02
N PRO A 212 20.05 -6.50 -17.70
CA PRO A 212 19.27 -7.27 -16.72
C PRO A 212 17.74 -7.12 -16.88
N LEU A 213 17.27 -5.95 -17.36
CA LEU A 213 15.87 -5.74 -17.71
C LEU A 213 15.54 -6.53 -18.99
N HIS A 214 16.40 -6.49 -19.98
CA HIS A 214 16.19 -7.16 -21.27
C HIS A 214 16.00 -8.67 -21.10
N GLU A 215 16.75 -9.31 -20.22
CA GLU A 215 16.59 -10.72 -19.85
C GLU A 215 15.17 -11.02 -19.33
N GLN A 216 14.60 -10.12 -18.50
CA GLN A 216 13.25 -10.29 -17.99
C GLN A 216 12.16 -10.11 -19.06
N LEU A 217 12.42 -9.27 -20.05
CA LEU A 217 11.50 -8.99 -21.16
C LEU A 217 11.48 -10.11 -22.22
N LEU A 218 12.40 -11.08 -22.16
CA LEU A 218 12.44 -12.28 -23.00
C LEU A 218 11.87 -13.52 -22.29
N ASP A 219 11.13 -13.35 -21.19
CA ASP A 219 10.48 -14.45 -20.48
C ASP A 219 9.52 -15.21 -21.41
N ASP A 220 9.58 -16.54 -21.40
CA ASP A 220 8.83 -17.42 -22.30
C ASP A 220 7.31 -17.26 -22.16
N ALA A 221 6.82 -17.08 -20.93
CA ALA A 221 5.41 -16.82 -20.65
C ALA A 221 4.96 -15.39 -21.00
N GLY A 222 5.91 -14.53 -21.41
CA GLY A 222 5.67 -13.12 -21.64
C GLY A 222 5.60 -12.30 -20.36
N PHE A 223 5.27 -11.03 -20.52
CA PHE A 223 5.33 -10.09 -19.40
C PHE A 223 4.23 -9.03 -19.45
N ASN A 224 3.97 -8.47 -18.27
CA ASN A 224 3.19 -7.24 -18.08
C ASN A 224 4.13 -6.13 -17.61
N ILE A 225 3.85 -4.89 -18.01
CA ILE A 225 4.52 -3.69 -17.50
C ILE A 225 3.56 -2.91 -16.62
N ILE A 226 4.00 -2.59 -15.42
CA ILE A 226 3.32 -1.65 -14.53
C ILE A 226 4.30 -0.50 -14.25
N ASN A 227 4.08 0.63 -14.92
CA ASN A 227 4.97 1.79 -14.77
C ASN A 227 4.44 2.80 -13.75
N LEU A 228 5.09 2.87 -12.61
CA LEU A 228 4.81 3.78 -11.51
C LEU A 228 5.97 4.75 -11.25
N VAL A 229 6.89 4.88 -12.21
CA VAL A 229 8.08 5.73 -12.05
C VAL A 229 7.69 7.19 -11.99
N GLY A 230 8.17 7.88 -10.99
CA GLY A 230 8.01 9.32 -10.85
C GLY A 230 8.60 9.83 -9.55
N LYS A 231 9.19 11.03 -9.60
CA LYS A 231 9.59 11.74 -8.38
C LYS A 231 8.36 12.11 -7.59
N ARG A 232 8.42 11.93 -6.27
CA ARG A 232 7.35 12.34 -5.36
C ARG A 232 7.13 13.85 -5.43
N ILE A 233 5.86 14.26 -5.39
CA ILE A 233 5.45 15.65 -5.32
C ILE A 233 5.48 16.06 -3.85
N GLY A 234 6.48 16.81 -3.44
CA GLY A 234 6.65 17.23 -2.05
C GLY A 234 6.98 18.71 -1.91
N ASN A 235 7.51 19.32 -2.96
CA ASN A 235 7.94 20.70 -2.95
C ASN A 235 6.95 21.62 -3.66
N LYS A 236 7.04 22.92 -3.38
CA LYS A 236 6.28 23.96 -4.11
C LYS A 236 6.49 23.82 -5.62
N LEU A 237 5.40 23.83 -6.38
CA LEU A 237 5.38 23.72 -7.83
C LEU A 237 5.87 25.00 -8.50
N THR A 238 7.19 25.20 -8.55
CA THR A 238 7.81 26.21 -9.41
C THR A 238 7.99 25.65 -10.82
N ALA A 239 8.17 26.51 -11.82
CA ALA A 239 8.43 26.08 -13.20
C ALA A 239 9.58 25.04 -13.28
N GLN A 240 10.66 25.26 -12.50
CA GLN A 240 11.78 24.32 -12.43
C GLN A 240 11.39 22.98 -11.78
N GLU A 241 10.56 22.99 -10.72
CA GLU A 241 10.10 21.76 -10.07
C GLU A 241 9.12 20.99 -10.96
N ILE A 242 8.23 21.69 -11.68
CA ILE A 242 7.36 21.09 -12.70
C ILE A 242 8.19 20.38 -13.77
N GLN A 243 9.20 21.04 -14.32
CA GLN A 243 10.11 20.45 -15.31
C GLN A 243 10.81 19.18 -14.75
N LYS A 244 11.32 19.23 -13.51
CA LYS A 244 11.93 18.05 -12.86
C LYS A 244 10.94 16.92 -12.63
N LEU A 245 9.70 17.24 -12.24
CA LEU A 245 8.65 16.25 -12.03
C LEU A 245 8.25 15.58 -13.35
N THR A 246 8.08 16.35 -14.43
CA THR A 246 7.81 15.84 -15.78
C THR A 246 8.96 14.97 -16.28
N ALA A 247 10.20 15.47 -16.22
CA ALA A 247 11.40 14.72 -16.66
C ALA A 247 11.53 13.39 -15.90
N SER A 248 11.28 13.39 -14.59
CA SER A 248 11.36 12.18 -13.74
C SER A 248 10.36 11.07 -14.13
N ARG A 249 9.37 11.39 -14.96
CA ARG A 249 8.33 10.48 -15.46
C ARG A 249 8.56 10.12 -16.93
N VAL A 250 8.79 11.12 -17.74
CA VAL A 250 8.87 10.96 -19.21
C VAL A 250 10.19 10.29 -19.63
N GLU A 251 11.33 10.68 -19.06
CA GLU A 251 12.63 10.12 -19.41
C GLU A 251 12.75 8.62 -19.11
N PRO A 252 12.45 8.14 -17.88
CA PRO A 252 12.47 6.71 -17.60
C PRO A 252 11.43 5.92 -18.41
N LEU A 253 10.26 6.52 -18.71
CA LEU A 253 9.25 5.91 -19.55
C LEU A 253 9.74 5.71 -20.97
N ALA A 254 10.42 6.69 -21.56
CA ALA A 254 11.02 6.55 -22.89
C ALA A 254 12.07 5.42 -22.94
N THR A 255 12.90 5.32 -21.88
CA THR A 255 13.88 4.24 -21.74
C THR A 255 13.19 2.86 -21.64
N LEU A 256 12.14 2.75 -20.84
CA LEU A 256 11.38 1.50 -20.69
C LEU A 256 10.69 1.08 -21.98
N ARG A 257 10.08 2.04 -22.71
CA ARG A 257 9.47 1.79 -24.02
C ARG A 257 10.48 1.21 -25.01
N ALA A 258 11.63 1.87 -25.16
CA ALA A 258 12.68 1.41 -26.06
C ALA A 258 13.18 0.00 -25.72
N ALA A 259 13.28 -0.33 -24.43
CA ALA A 259 13.66 -1.67 -23.99
C ALA A 259 12.59 -2.71 -24.35
N VAL A 260 11.30 -2.39 -24.15
CA VAL A 260 10.19 -3.27 -24.51
C VAL A 260 10.09 -3.46 -26.02
N GLU A 261 10.19 -2.39 -26.82
CA GLU A 261 10.18 -2.45 -28.31
C GLU A 261 11.33 -3.34 -28.82
N ARG A 262 12.54 -3.19 -28.25
CA ARG A 262 13.67 -4.05 -28.57
C ARG A 262 13.40 -5.53 -28.25
N ALA A 263 12.82 -5.81 -27.07
CA ALA A 263 12.51 -7.18 -26.69
C ALA A 263 11.42 -7.80 -27.58
N GLN A 264 10.37 -7.05 -27.92
CA GLN A 264 9.33 -7.50 -28.84
C GLN A 264 9.90 -7.83 -30.24
N ALA A 265 10.84 -7.06 -30.73
CA ALA A 265 11.55 -7.35 -31.99
C ALA A 265 12.37 -8.67 -31.93
N GLN A 266 12.67 -9.17 -30.73
CA GLN A 266 13.38 -10.42 -30.48
C GLN A 266 12.45 -11.56 -29.99
N GLY A 267 11.14 -11.39 -30.06
CA GLY A 267 10.14 -12.40 -29.70
C GLY A 267 9.54 -12.26 -28.30
N GLY A 268 9.93 -11.25 -27.52
CA GLY A 268 9.30 -10.94 -26.22
C GLY A 268 7.81 -10.62 -26.37
N LYS A 269 6.99 -11.12 -25.45
CA LYS A 269 5.52 -11.04 -25.53
C LYS A 269 4.99 -10.08 -24.45
N LEU A 270 4.69 -8.83 -24.80
CA LEU A 270 3.98 -7.91 -23.93
C LEU A 270 2.49 -8.24 -23.92
N HIS A 271 1.93 -8.58 -22.74
CA HIS A 271 0.50 -8.82 -22.57
C HIS A 271 -0.26 -7.56 -22.18
N ARG A 272 0.25 -6.81 -21.19
CA ARG A 272 -0.40 -5.62 -20.65
C ARG A 272 0.60 -4.54 -20.31
N TRP A 273 0.19 -3.29 -20.51
CA TRP A 273 0.91 -2.14 -20.00
C TRP A 273 -0.03 -1.28 -19.18
N ILE A 274 0.18 -1.22 -17.86
CA ILE A 274 -0.53 -0.30 -16.97
C ILE A 274 0.38 0.89 -16.72
N GLN A 275 -0.05 2.06 -17.17
CA GLN A 275 0.65 3.30 -17.03
C GLN A 275 0.11 4.08 -15.85
N GLY A 276 0.92 4.30 -14.83
CA GLY A 276 0.58 5.21 -13.74
C GLY A 276 0.28 6.60 -14.27
N SER A 277 -0.80 7.15 -13.76
CA SER A 277 -1.25 8.52 -13.99
C SER A 277 -1.90 9.05 -12.72
N ALA A 278 -2.49 10.23 -12.72
CA ALA A 278 -3.09 10.82 -11.54
C ALA A 278 -4.37 11.61 -11.87
N VAL A 279 -5.28 11.68 -10.90
CA VAL A 279 -6.35 12.66 -10.90
C VAL A 279 -5.73 14.02 -10.52
N PRO A 280 -5.73 15.02 -11.41
CA PRO A 280 -5.19 16.34 -11.09
C PRO A 280 -6.05 17.02 -10.02
N LEU A 281 -5.43 17.71 -9.08
CA LEU A 281 -6.15 18.51 -8.09
C LEU A 281 -6.40 19.91 -8.65
N TRP A 282 -7.68 20.29 -8.72
CA TRP A 282 -8.15 21.53 -9.30
C TRP A 282 -8.35 22.64 -8.25
N HIS A 283 -8.82 23.80 -8.69
CA HIS A 283 -9.18 24.86 -7.77
C HIS A 283 -10.35 24.43 -6.86
N PRO A 284 -10.35 24.77 -5.56
CA PRO A 284 -11.39 24.34 -4.61
C PRO A 284 -12.82 24.71 -4.99
N GLU A 285 -13.00 25.75 -5.81
CA GLU A 285 -14.31 26.23 -6.29
C GLU A 285 -14.76 25.55 -7.59
N SER A 286 -13.94 24.64 -8.16
CA SER A 286 -14.33 23.94 -9.38
C SER A 286 -15.53 23.02 -9.12
N THR A 287 -16.56 23.17 -9.91
CA THR A 287 -17.77 22.31 -9.90
C THR A 287 -17.71 21.19 -10.94
N ARG A 288 -16.66 21.19 -11.78
CA ARG A 288 -16.50 20.18 -12.83
C ARG A 288 -16.25 18.80 -12.21
N GLU A 289 -16.79 17.79 -12.86
CA GLU A 289 -16.51 16.39 -12.54
C GLU A 289 -15.36 15.86 -13.41
N PHE A 290 -14.51 15.05 -12.83
CA PHE A 290 -13.42 14.39 -13.51
C PHE A 290 -13.74 12.91 -13.65
N THR A 291 -13.77 12.44 -14.90
CA THR A 291 -14.05 11.05 -15.27
C THR A 291 -12.98 10.56 -16.25
N GLU A 292 -13.11 9.35 -16.76
CA GLU A 292 -12.22 8.76 -17.75
C GLU A 292 -12.09 9.60 -19.02
N THR A 293 -13.19 10.25 -19.42
CA THR A 293 -13.25 11.06 -20.65
C THR A 293 -12.74 12.50 -20.46
N THR A 294 -12.51 12.92 -19.22
CA THR A 294 -12.05 14.28 -18.91
C THR A 294 -10.56 14.44 -19.20
N SER A 295 -10.17 15.45 -19.97
CA SER A 295 -8.75 15.77 -20.18
C SER A 295 -8.08 16.22 -18.88
N PRO A 296 -6.88 15.76 -18.53
CA PRO A 296 -6.12 16.25 -17.38
C PRO A 296 -5.86 17.76 -17.40
N THR A 297 -5.76 18.35 -18.61
CA THR A 297 -5.53 19.79 -18.81
C THR A 297 -6.81 20.63 -18.84
N ALA A 298 -8.00 20.01 -18.75
CA ALA A 298 -9.28 20.71 -18.81
C ALA A 298 -9.49 21.73 -17.67
N ALA A 299 -8.71 21.62 -16.61
CA ALA A 299 -8.72 22.55 -15.48
C ALA A 299 -7.52 23.50 -15.53
N GLN A 300 -7.55 24.45 -16.44
CA GLN A 300 -6.51 25.50 -16.53
C GLN A 300 -6.47 26.42 -15.30
N ASP A 301 -7.46 26.35 -14.42
CA ASP A 301 -7.69 27.32 -13.33
C ASP A 301 -7.17 26.85 -11.95
N GLY A 302 -6.51 25.68 -11.84
CA GLY A 302 -6.26 25.06 -10.54
C GLY A 302 -4.81 24.94 -10.11
N ALA A 303 -4.37 23.75 -9.77
CA ALA A 303 -3.00 23.49 -9.35
C ALA A 303 -2.04 23.67 -10.53
N GLN A 304 -1.51 24.89 -10.65
CA GLN A 304 -0.65 25.32 -11.75
C GLN A 304 0.43 24.27 -12.02
N GLY A 305 0.37 23.60 -13.18
CA GLY A 305 1.33 22.64 -13.66
C GLY A 305 1.01 21.17 -13.38
N MET A 306 0.11 20.81 -12.48
CA MET A 306 -0.21 19.40 -12.23
C MET A 306 -0.90 18.72 -13.42
N GLY A 307 -1.89 19.38 -14.02
CA GLY A 307 -2.55 18.87 -15.22
C GLY A 307 -1.61 18.70 -16.41
N GLN A 308 -0.62 19.60 -16.56
CA GLN A 308 0.40 19.48 -17.60
C GLN A 308 1.33 18.30 -17.35
N ILE A 309 1.82 18.09 -16.10
CA ILE A 309 2.65 16.93 -15.75
C ILE A 309 1.92 15.62 -16.09
N VAL A 310 0.63 15.53 -15.75
CA VAL A 310 -0.19 14.34 -16.03
C VAL A 310 -0.35 14.15 -17.54
N SER A 311 -0.69 15.22 -18.28
CA SER A 311 -0.86 15.18 -19.73
C SER A 311 0.42 14.75 -20.45
N ASP A 312 1.58 15.31 -20.08
CA ASP A 312 2.87 14.95 -20.66
C ASP A 312 3.22 13.49 -20.38
N TRP A 313 2.89 13.02 -19.17
CA TRP A 313 3.12 11.63 -18.77
C TRP A 313 2.25 10.64 -19.56
N GLU A 314 0.95 10.92 -19.70
CA GLU A 314 0.03 10.12 -20.51
C GLU A 314 0.41 10.12 -21.99
N THR A 315 0.79 11.29 -22.55
CA THR A 315 1.22 11.43 -23.96
C THR A 315 2.50 10.62 -24.26
N ALA A 316 3.37 10.46 -23.27
CA ALA A 316 4.59 9.68 -23.44
C ALA A 316 4.36 8.15 -23.38
N ALA A 317 3.19 7.69 -22.93
CA ALA A 317 2.86 6.27 -22.81
C ALA A 317 2.77 5.60 -24.20
N PRO A 318 3.04 4.28 -24.30
CA PRO A 318 2.84 3.58 -25.56
C PRO A 318 1.36 3.43 -25.89
N GLU A 319 1.07 3.27 -27.18
CA GLU A 319 -0.28 2.93 -27.65
C GLU A 319 -0.77 1.61 -27.04
N GLY A 320 -2.03 1.51 -26.69
CA GLY A 320 -2.63 0.34 -26.03
C GLY A 320 -2.32 0.21 -24.52
N ALA A 321 -1.62 1.18 -23.93
CA ALA A 321 -1.46 1.21 -22.48
C ALA A 321 -2.75 1.66 -21.78
N THR A 322 -3.05 1.05 -20.63
CA THR A 322 -4.12 1.50 -19.73
C THR A 322 -3.61 2.64 -18.84
N MET A 323 -4.19 3.83 -18.97
CA MET A 323 -3.90 4.98 -18.09
C MET A 323 -4.61 4.81 -16.76
N LEU A 324 -3.88 4.60 -15.68
CA LEU A 324 -4.43 4.46 -14.33
C LEU A 324 -4.37 5.81 -13.61
N ARG A 325 -5.42 6.61 -13.73
CA ARG A 325 -5.56 7.94 -13.12
C ARG A 325 -5.89 7.80 -11.64
N THR A 326 -4.87 7.74 -10.84
CA THR A 326 -4.97 7.49 -9.40
C THR A 326 -5.35 8.75 -8.63
N GLY A 327 -6.36 8.65 -7.77
CA GLY A 327 -6.69 9.64 -6.77
C GLY A 327 -5.69 9.67 -5.61
N VAL A 328 -6.03 10.38 -4.55
CA VAL A 328 -5.24 10.43 -3.32
C VAL A 328 -5.32 9.08 -2.60
N VAL A 329 -4.19 8.42 -2.39
CA VAL A 329 -4.18 7.11 -1.75
C VAL A 329 -4.22 7.25 -0.24
N ILE A 330 -5.29 6.72 0.36
CA ILE A 330 -5.43 6.56 1.80
C ILE A 330 -4.83 5.22 2.20
N GLY A 331 -3.82 5.26 3.04
CA GLY A 331 -3.11 4.06 3.49
C GLY A 331 -2.36 4.32 4.79
N GLN A 332 -1.86 3.27 5.41
CA GLN A 332 -1.31 3.33 6.77
C GLN A 332 -0.11 4.26 6.93
N ALA A 333 0.74 4.37 5.93
CA ALA A 333 2.01 5.11 5.99
C ALA A 333 2.06 6.22 4.92
N THR A 334 0.91 6.71 4.45
CA THR A 334 0.89 7.82 3.51
C THR A 334 0.95 9.16 4.24
N GLU A 335 1.64 10.13 3.65
CA GLU A 335 1.75 11.48 4.20
C GLU A 335 0.41 12.18 4.31
N ILE A 336 -0.49 11.88 3.36
CA ILE A 336 -1.83 12.46 3.38
C ILE A 336 -2.61 11.94 4.59
N THR A 337 -2.53 10.65 4.90
CA THR A 337 -3.18 10.07 6.08
C THR A 337 -2.63 10.69 7.36
N TYR A 338 -1.31 10.87 7.47
CA TYR A 338 -0.71 11.56 8.62
C TYR A 338 -1.17 13.02 8.71
N GLY A 339 -1.22 13.75 7.59
CA GLY A 339 -1.69 15.13 7.54
C GLY A 339 -3.15 15.27 7.97
N LEU A 340 -4.03 14.43 7.44
CA LEU A 340 -5.45 14.40 7.80
C LEU A 340 -5.65 14.01 9.28
N THR A 341 -4.90 13.03 9.78
CA THR A 341 -4.93 12.61 11.20
C THR A 341 -4.47 13.75 12.11
N ALA A 342 -3.41 14.47 11.76
CA ALA A 342 -2.95 15.62 12.52
C ALA A 342 -4.00 16.75 12.58
N MET A 343 -4.69 17.02 11.48
CA MET A 343 -5.83 17.96 11.45
C MET A 343 -6.99 17.48 12.31
N ALA A 344 -7.32 16.19 12.26
CA ALA A 344 -8.36 15.61 13.07
C ALA A 344 -8.05 15.73 14.58
N LEU A 345 -6.84 15.37 15.00
CA LEU A 345 -6.40 15.45 16.41
C LEU A 345 -6.33 16.90 16.91
N SER A 346 -5.90 17.85 16.07
CA SER A 346 -5.89 19.28 16.41
C SER A 346 -7.25 19.94 16.27
N ARG A 347 -8.29 19.23 15.86
CA ARG A 347 -9.62 19.74 15.56
C ARG A 347 -9.60 20.91 14.58
N THR A 348 -8.75 20.87 13.59
CA THR A 348 -8.63 21.92 12.57
C THR A 348 -9.03 21.40 11.20
N ARG A 349 -9.47 22.31 10.32
CA ARG A 349 -9.70 22.03 8.90
C ARG A 349 -9.40 23.26 8.08
N PRO A 350 -9.18 23.13 6.77
CA PRO A 350 -9.16 24.29 5.88
C PRO A 350 -10.50 25.04 5.89
N SER A 351 -10.46 26.37 5.73
CA SER A 351 -11.67 27.19 5.60
C SER A 351 -12.44 26.86 4.32
N VAL A 352 -11.76 26.42 3.26
CA VAL A 352 -12.38 25.91 2.04
C VAL A 352 -12.45 24.39 2.09
N ASP A 353 -13.65 23.85 1.93
CA ASP A 353 -13.93 22.41 2.04
C ASP A 353 -14.08 21.79 0.64
N GLY A 354 -12.94 21.45 0.04
CA GLY A 354 -12.88 20.86 -1.30
C GLY A 354 -13.22 19.35 -1.31
N TYR A 355 -13.46 18.81 -2.51
CA TYR A 355 -13.57 17.38 -2.73
C TYR A 355 -12.19 16.72 -2.73
N LEU A 356 -12.07 15.61 -2.03
CA LEU A 356 -10.90 14.74 -2.00
C LEU A 356 -11.15 13.52 -2.90
N PRO A 357 -10.54 13.43 -4.09
CA PRO A 357 -10.59 12.21 -4.90
C PRO A 357 -9.67 11.17 -4.25
N TRP A 358 -10.21 10.14 -3.65
CA TRP A 358 -9.43 9.19 -2.85
C TRP A 358 -9.71 7.74 -3.24
N ILE A 359 -8.75 6.87 -2.92
CA ILE A 359 -8.87 5.41 -2.97
C ILE A 359 -8.09 4.80 -1.80
N HIS A 360 -8.58 3.69 -1.23
CA HIS A 360 -7.79 2.94 -0.26
C HIS A 360 -6.66 2.16 -0.94
N GLU A 361 -5.52 2.04 -0.30
CA GLU A 361 -4.33 1.37 -0.86
C GLU A 361 -4.61 -0.09 -1.29
N ASP A 362 -5.39 -0.84 -0.51
CA ASP A 362 -5.74 -2.22 -0.86
C ASP A 362 -6.67 -2.28 -2.08
N ASP A 363 -7.61 -1.36 -2.21
CA ASP A 363 -8.49 -1.29 -3.38
C ASP A 363 -7.72 -0.87 -4.64
N TRP A 364 -6.73 0.01 -4.49
CA TRP A 364 -5.85 0.36 -5.60
C TRP A 364 -5.06 -0.86 -6.10
N VAL A 365 -4.48 -1.64 -5.19
CA VAL A 365 -3.74 -2.86 -5.55
C VAL A 365 -4.65 -3.89 -6.21
N ARG A 366 -5.83 -4.14 -5.63
CA ARG A 366 -6.83 -5.06 -6.17
C ARG A 366 -7.33 -4.62 -7.55
N LEU A 367 -7.51 -3.33 -7.76
CA LEU A 367 -7.89 -2.79 -9.07
C LEU A 367 -6.80 -3.04 -10.11
N VAL A 368 -5.53 -2.85 -9.78
CA VAL A 368 -4.42 -3.19 -10.69
C VAL A 368 -4.40 -4.69 -11.00
N GLN A 369 -4.56 -5.55 -10.00
CA GLN A 369 -4.65 -7.02 -10.22
C GLN A 369 -5.83 -7.38 -11.11
N HIS A 370 -6.99 -6.74 -10.91
CA HIS A 370 -8.18 -6.94 -11.74
C HIS A 370 -7.92 -6.54 -13.19
N LEU A 371 -7.32 -5.37 -13.43
CA LEU A 371 -6.94 -4.91 -14.79
C LEU A 371 -5.93 -5.86 -15.47
N LEU A 372 -4.99 -6.42 -14.72
CA LEU A 372 -4.02 -7.41 -15.24
C LEU A 372 -4.71 -8.72 -15.66
N SER A 373 -5.80 -9.13 -15.00
CA SER A 373 -6.55 -10.35 -15.31
C SER A 373 -7.50 -10.20 -16.50
N MET A 374 -7.86 -8.99 -16.90
CA MET A 374 -8.81 -8.74 -17.99
C MET A 374 -8.20 -9.11 -19.35
N SER A 375 -9.01 -9.68 -20.25
CA SER A 375 -8.59 -9.92 -21.64
C SER A 375 -8.41 -8.62 -22.44
N SER A 376 -9.22 -7.61 -22.17
CA SER A 376 -9.18 -6.30 -22.81
C SER A 376 -9.45 -5.20 -21.77
N PRO A 377 -8.42 -4.72 -21.07
CA PRO A 377 -8.60 -3.62 -20.13
C PRO A 377 -8.91 -2.32 -20.89
N PRO A 378 -9.62 -1.36 -20.28
CA PRO A 378 -9.93 -0.07 -20.90
C PRO A 378 -8.67 0.79 -21.06
N GLU A 379 -8.72 1.75 -21.98
CA GLU A 379 -7.60 2.69 -22.22
C GLU A 379 -7.34 3.62 -21.02
N THR A 380 -8.39 4.00 -20.29
CA THR A 380 -8.27 4.89 -19.13
C THR A 380 -9.17 4.41 -17.99
N VAL A 381 -8.67 4.45 -16.78
CA VAL A 381 -9.38 4.11 -15.54
C VAL A 381 -9.13 5.20 -14.51
N VAL A 382 -10.19 5.76 -13.93
CA VAL A 382 -10.11 6.67 -12.79
C VAL A 382 -10.18 5.86 -11.49
N ALA A 383 -9.03 5.65 -10.87
CA ALA A 383 -8.89 4.87 -9.65
C ALA A 383 -9.23 5.72 -8.42
N VAL A 384 -10.52 5.86 -8.13
CA VAL A 384 -11.07 6.54 -6.96
C VAL A 384 -12.20 5.70 -6.36
N ALA A 385 -12.39 5.82 -5.04
CA ALA A 385 -13.52 5.19 -4.35
C ALA A 385 -14.87 5.79 -4.83
N PRO A 386 -15.96 5.02 -4.81
CA PRO A 386 -17.25 5.47 -5.32
C PRO A 386 -17.85 6.62 -4.50
N GLN A 387 -17.57 6.69 -3.20
CA GLN A 387 -18.02 7.79 -2.38
C GLN A 387 -17.25 9.07 -2.69
N GLN A 388 -17.94 10.06 -3.25
CA GLN A 388 -17.42 11.42 -3.35
C GLN A 388 -17.37 12.03 -1.95
N THR A 389 -16.17 12.38 -1.49
CA THR A 389 -15.91 12.77 -0.11
C THR A 389 -15.37 14.19 -0.04
N ARG A 390 -15.85 14.98 0.91
CA ARG A 390 -15.26 16.28 1.23
C ARG A 390 -14.08 16.11 2.19
N LEU A 391 -13.13 17.04 2.12
CA LEU A 391 -11.95 17.03 2.97
C LEU A 391 -12.32 17.02 4.47
N SER A 392 -13.35 17.76 4.87
CA SER A 392 -13.86 17.75 6.24
C SER A 392 -14.39 16.38 6.68
N GLU A 393 -15.06 15.66 5.79
CA GLU A 393 -15.56 14.29 6.06
C GLU A 393 -14.40 13.32 6.27
N ALA A 394 -13.36 13.41 5.45
CA ALA A 394 -12.16 12.59 5.61
C ALA A 394 -11.43 12.87 6.93
N ILE A 395 -11.31 14.15 7.32
CA ILE A 395 -10.73 14.54 8.61
C ILE A 395 -11.56 13.97 9.78
N HIS A 396 -12.89 14.08 9.73
CA HIS A 396 -13.76 13.55 10.79
C HIS A 396 -13.72 12.02 10.89
N ALA A 397 -13.65 11.33 9.75
CA ALA A 397 -13.57 9.86 9.71
C ALA A 397 -12.32 9.32 10.42
N LEU A 398 -11.20 10.04 10.39
CA LEU A 398 -9.95 9.62 11.02
C LEU A 398 -9.91 9.81 12.53
N ALA A 399 -10.81 10.61 13.12
CA ALA A 399 -10.91 10.79 14.57
C ALA A 399 -12.37 10.93 15.05
N PRO A 400 -13.23 9.91 14.88
CA PRO A 400 -14.67 10.00 15.14
C PRO A 400 -15.00 10.30 16.62
N GLY A 401 -14.13 9.92 17.56
CA GLY A 401 -14.31 10.19 18.99
C GLY A 401 -14.13 11.65 19.42
N LEU A 402 -13.57 12.50 18.55
CA LEU A 402 -13.30 13.91 18.88
C LEU A 402 -14.47 14.86 18.56
N GLY A 403 -15.56 14.33 17.99
CA GLY A 403 -16.75 15.10 17.58
C GLY A 403 -16.54 15.87 16.28
N THR A 404 -17.63 16.43 15.75
CA THR A 404 -17.64 17.06 14.42
C THR A 404 -17.23 18.54 14.42
N ARG A 405 -17.04 19.16 15.59
CA ARG A 405 -16.66 20.59 15.68
C ARG A 405 -15.17 20.76 15.39
N THR A 406 -14.86 21.26 14.20
CA THR A 406 -13.51 21.66 13.79
C THR A 406 -13.42 23.17 13.61
N ILE A 407 -12.24 23.72 13.89
CA ILE A 407 -11.93 25.14 13.72
C ILE A 407 -11.46 25.37 12.28
N PRO A 408 -12.17 26.19 11.48
CA PRO A 408 -11.68 26.51 10.14
C PRO A 408 -10.44 27.39 10.23
N LEU A 409 -9.33 26.92 9.68
CA LEU A 409 -8.11 27.71 9.57
C LEU A 409 -8.08 28.45 8.23
N PRO A 410 -7.72 29.74 8.21
CA PRO A 410 -7.55 30.49 6.98
C PRO A 410 -6.56 29.76 6.04
N THR A 411 -6.95 29.61 4.79
CA THR A 411 -6.14 28.90 3.76
C THR A 411 -4.74 29.49 3.63
N LEU A 412 -4.59 30.81 3.85
CA LEU A 412 -3.28 31.49 3.83
C LEU A 412 -2.34 30.97 4.94
N LEU A 413 -2.84 30.76 6.16
CA LEU A 413 -2.03 30.23 7.28
C LEU A 413 -1.61 28.78 7.00
N LEU A 414 -2.52 27.96 6.50
CA LEU A 414 -2.21 26.58 6.13
C LEU A 414 -1.18 26.51 5.00
N ARG A 415 -1.35 27.32 3.96
CA ARG A 415 -0.37 27.44 2.85
C ARG A 415 1.01 27.81 3.36
N THR A 416 1.08 28.83 4.21
CA THR A 416 2.36 29.29 4.76
C THR A 416 3.00 28.20 5.64
N GLY A 417 2.23 27.56 6.53
CA GLY A 417 2.70 26.49 7.39
C GLY A 417 3.20 25.28 6.59
N MET A 418 2.43 24.82 5.60
CA MET A 418 2.83 23.70 4.74
C MET A 418 4.08 24.02 3.92
N THR A 419 4.19 25.22 3.37
CA THR A 419 5.38 25.64 2.63
C THR A 419 6.63 25.67 3.52
N LEU A 420 6.49 26.09 4.78
CA LEU A 420 7.60 26.12 5.75
C LEU A 420 8.13 24.72 6.10
N ILE A 421 7.27 23.72 6.11
CA ILE A 421 7.65 22.31 6.32
C ILE A 421 7.96 21.56 5.02
N GLY A 422 8.01 22.28 3.88
CA GLY A 422 8.37 21.71 2.58
C GLY A 422 7.27 20.89 1.89
N MET A 423 6.00 21.06 2.29
CA MET A 423 4.87 20.39 1.64
C MET A 423 4.22 21.30 0.58
N GLU A 424 3.79 20.71 -0.56
CA GLU A 424 2.99 21.41 -1.55
C GLU A 424 1.55 21.60 -1.04
N PRO A 425 1.12 22.86 -0.82
CA PRO A 425 -0.21 23.11 -0.28
C PRO A 425 -1.35 22.61 -1.19
N GLY A 426 -1.15 22.60 -2.50
CA GLY A 426 -2.12 22.11 -3.47
C GLY A 426 -2.52 20.65 -3.27
N MET A 427 -1.66 19.83 -2.69
CA MET A 427 -1.94 18.42 -2.40
C MET A 427 -3.08 18.23 -1.37
N LEU A 428 -3.23 19.15 -0.44
CA LEU A 428 -4.25 19.09 0.61
C LEU A 428 -5.38 20.12 0.38
N LEU A 429 -5.06 21.25 -0.23
CA LEU A 429 -6.00 22.35 -0.43
C LEU A 429 -6.63 22.37 -1.84
N GLY A 430 -6.16 21.51 -2.73
CA GLY A 430 -6.78 21.27 -4.02
C GLY A 430 -8.10 20.50 -3.88
N SER A 431 -8.93 20.58 -4.92
CA SER A 431 -10.23 19.92 -4.95
C SER A 431 -10.49 19.36 -6.34
N THR A 432 -10.88 18.10 -6.40
CA THR A 432 -11.40 17.53 -7.65
C THR A 432 -12.53 16.58 -7.32
N ARG A 433 -13.68 16.88 -7.86
CA ARG A 433 -14.83 15.97 -7.81
C ARG A 433 -14.61 14.89 -8.87
N ALA A 434 -14.03 13.76 -8.48
CA ALA A 434 -13.76 12.67 -9.39
C ALA A 434 -14.67 11.46 -9.11
N ARG A 435 -15.02 10.73 -10.17
CA ARG A 435 -15.64 9.41 -10.11
C ARG A 435 -15.18 8.57 -11.29
N SER A 436 -15.16 7.27 -11.12
CA SER A 436 -15.09 6.35 -12.25
C SER A 436 -16.48 6.12 -12.83
N GLU A 437 -16.57 6.08 -14.15
CA GLU A 437 -17.78 5.70 -14.86
C GLU A 437 -17.81 4.21 -15.19
N ILE A 438 -16.64 3.55 -15.12
CA ILE A 438 -16.48 2.19 -15.67
C ILE A 438 -16.06 1.14 -14.63
N VAL A 439 -15.44 1.51 -13.50
CA VAL A 439 -14.83 0.51 -12.58
C VAL A 439 -15.86 -0.50 -12.06
N GLU A 440 -17.07 -0.04 -11.71
CA GLU A 440 -18.15 -0.95 -11.29
C GLU A 440 -18.66 -1.80 -12.46
N GLU A 441 -18.75 -1.24 -13.68
CA GLU A 441 -19.16 -1.97 -14.90
C GLU A 441 -18.14 -3.05 -15.29
N LEU A 442 -16.85 -2.86 -14.93
CA LEU A 442 -15.81 -3.87 -15.09
C LEU A 442 -15.94 -5.05 -14.10
N GLY A 443 -16.91 -5.02 -13.20
CA GLY A 443 -17.12 -6.04 -12.18
C GLY A 443 -16.15 -5.93 -10.99
N PHE A 444 -15.52 -4.77 -10.80
CA PHE A 444 -14.67 -4.56 -9.64
C PHE A 444 -15.49 -4.13 -8.42
N GLU A 445 -15.32 -4.85 -7.32
CA GLU A 445 -15.96 -4.53 -6.03
C GLU A 445 -14.95 -3.90 -5.06
N PHE A 446 -15.28 -2.68 -4.60
CA PHE A 446 -14.48 -1.99 -3.60
C PHE A 446 -14.64 -2.65 -2.23
N ARG A 447 -13.51 -2.90 -1.56
CA ARG A 447 -13.49 -3.32 -0.15
C ARG A 447 -13.78 -2.16 0.79
N PHE A 448 -13.35 -0.96 0.40
CA PHE A 448 -13.49 0.28 1.17
C PHE A 448 -14.22 1.34 0.33
N PRO A 449 -15.53 1.14 0.04
CA PRO A 449 -16.29 2.07 -0.79
C PRO A 449 -16.56 3.42 -0.11
N THR A 450 -16.42 3.52 1.22
CA THR A 450 -16.67 4.74 1.99
C THR A 450 -15.44 5.18 2.77
N ILE A 451 -15.31 6.51 2.95
CA ILE A 451 -14.18 7.09 3.71
C ILE A 451 -14.16 6.62 5.17
N ALA A 452 -15.32 6.31 5.75
CA ALA A 452 -15.40 5.77 7.10
C ALA A 452 -14.72 4.39 7.21
N GLN A 453 -15.02 3.48 6.27
CA GLN A 453 -14.37 2.16 6.21
C GLN A 453 -12.87 2.28 5.97
N ALA A 454 -12.45 3.14 5.02
CA ALA A 454 -11.03 3.37 4.76
C ALA A 454 -10.31 3.95 5.99
N ALA A 455 -10.93 4.90 6.68
CA ALA A 455 -10.38 5.49 7.90
C ALA A 455 -10.27 4.46 9.04
N ASP A 456 -11.26 3.57 9.19
CA ASP A 456 -11.22 2.49 10.18
C ASP A 456 -10.04 1.54 9.95
N ALA A 457 -9.72 1.25 8.69
CA ALA A 457 -8.62 0.37 8.32
C ALA A 457 -7.23 1.00 8.57
N VAL A 458 -7.10 2.35 8.48
CA VAL A 458 -5.81 3.05 8.62
C VAL A 458 -5.64 3.76 9.96
N ARG A 459 -6.68 3.85 10.79
CA ARG A 459 -6.57 4.47 12.11
C ARG A 459 -5.49 3.81 12.96
N VAL A 460 -4.64 4.65 13.48
CA VAL A 460 -3.53 4.29 14.37
C VAL A 460 -3.92 4.54 15.81
#